data_b236c77c67cfc9d33cf8b312926ab4cf
#
_entry.id   b236c77c67cfc9d33cf8b312926ab4cf
#
_cell.length_a   1.000
_cell.length_b   1.000
_cell.length_c   1.000
_cell.angle_alpha   90.00
_cell.angle_beta   90.00
_cell.angle_gamma   90.00
#
_symmetry.space_group_name_H-M   'P 1'
#
loop_
_entity.id
_entity.type
_entity.pdbx_description
1 polymer ?
#
loop_
_entity_poly.entity_id
_entity_poly.type
_entity_poly.pdbx_seq_one_letter_code
_entity_poly.pdbx_strand_id
1 'polypeptide(L)'
;MLSPLKELLFPIHCFGCRAVGIEICSKCRKFWNPHFYLQSIEGLTVYSAIKYSPVARSILLGAKESSFKIADELIVEALVNCLKRLPTPIIRNAVLFPIPGSRGAIRKRGRDFIFEITQEVSMRCGVPIVSGMIIERSLLDQSGLSAVDRKRNINGAFKYRGEFIN
;
A
#
# COMPACT_ATOMS: atom_id res chain seq x y z
N MET A 1 10.60 7.55 24.37
CA MET A 1 10.70 9.02 24.25
C MET A 1 11.96 9.33 23.48
N LEU A 2 11.86 9.97 22.31
CA LEU A 2 13.04 10.46 21.59
C LEU A 2 13.60 11.63 22.40
N SER A 3 14.93 11.66 22.58
CA SER A 3 15.60 12.75 23.26
C SER A 3 15.30 14.08 22.53
N PRO A 4 15.01 15.19 23.23
CA PRO A 4 14.78 16.51 22.62
C PRO A 4 15.87 16.93 21.65
N LEU A 5 17.09 16.46 21.85
CA LEU A 5 18.22 16.70 20.96
C LEU A 5 18.06 16.00 19.59
N LYS A 6 17.43 14.80 19.55
CA LYS A 6 17.13 14.10 18.28
C LYS A 6 16.07 14.84 17.47
N GLU A 7 15.07 15.40 18.11
CA GLU A 7 14.03 16.18 17.44
C GLU A 7 14.56 17.50 16.87
N LEU A 8 15.55 18.10 17.54
CA LEU A 8 16.22 19.30 17.06
C LEU A 8 17.11 19.03 15.84
N LEU A 9 17.83 17.89 15.82
CA LEU A 9 18.74 17.52 14.72
C LEU A 9 18.01 16.85 13.56
N PHE A 10 16.93 16.12 13.82
CA PHE A 10 16.15 15.38 12.83
C PHE A 10 14.65 15.65 13.02
N PRO A 11 14.20 16.88 12.73
CA PRO A 11 12.79 17.21 12.92
C PRO A 11 11.90 16.39 12.02
N ILE A 12 10.77 15.95 12.59
CA ILE A 12 9.71 15.32 11.83
C ILE A 12 9.11 16.34 10.87
N HIS A 13 8.85 15.92 9.64
CA HIS A 13 8.28 16.77 8.61
C HIS A 13 6.98 16.17 8.05
N CYS A 14 6.01 17.02 7.80
CA CYS A 14 4.77 16.63 7.18
C CYS A 14 5.00 15.99 5.81
N PHE A 15 4.44 14.80 5.57
CA PHE A 15 4.54 14.09 4.28
C PHE A 15 4.06 14.91 3.09
N GLY A 16 3.07 15.79 3.28
CA GLY A 16 2.51 16.58 2.20
C GLY A 16 3.23 17.91 1.96
N CYS A 17 3.31 18.78 2.98
CA CYS A 17 3.79 20.14 2.83
C CYS A 17 5.16 20.42 3.47
N ARG A 18 5.78 19.41 4.10
CA ARG A 18 7.07 19.50 4.78
C ARG A 18 7.10 20.42 6.01
N ALA A 19 5.94 20.84 6.53
CA ALA A 19 5.88 21.56 7.80
C ALA A 19 6.54 20.77 8.92
N VAL A 20 7.33 21.43 9.77
CA VAL A 20 8.10 20.81 10.85
C VAL A 20 7.20 20.45 12.03
N GLY A 21 7.54 19.37 12.73
CA GLY A 21 6.95 18.98 14.01
C GLY A 21 5.77 18.03 13.95
N ILE A 22 5.33 17.60 12.74
CA ILE A 22 4.20 16.70 12.58
C ILE A 22 4.30 15.87 11.29
N GLU A 23 3.97 14.58 11.31
CA GLU A 23 4.03 13.69 10.14
C GLU A 23 2.97 13.99 9.08
N ILE A 24 1.78 14.43 9.50
CA ILE A 24 0.71 14.88 8.61
C ILE A 24 -0.09 16.01 9.28
N CYS A 25 0.06 17.23 8.78
CA CYS A 25 -0.66 18.38 9.30
C CYS A 25 -2.15 18.36 8.90
N SER A 26 -2.97 19.16 9.61
CA SER A 26 -4.41 19.23 9.38
C SER A 26 -4.80 19.59 7.94
N LYS A 27 -4.03 20.45 7.26
CA LYS A 27 -4.23 20.79 5.85
C LYS A 27 -4.00 19.56 4.94
N CYS A 28 -2.88 18.85 5.14
CA CYS A 28 -2.54 17.69 4.33
C CYS A 28 -3.43 16.49 4.64
N ARG A 29 -3.89 16.34 5.89
CA ARG A 29 -4.84 15.28 6.26
C ARG A 29 -6.16 15.38 5.49
N LYS A 30 -6.58 16.55 5.06
CA LYS A 30 -7.74 16.72 4.17
C LYS A 30 -7.57 16.03 2.80
N PHE A 31 -6.34 15.94 2.32
CA PHE A 31 -5.99 15.22 1.07
C PHE A 31 -5.72 13.72 1.31
N TRP A 32 -5.38 13.35 2.54
CA TRP A 32 -5.40 11.98 3.02
C TRP A 32 -6.68 11.78 3.81
N ASN A 33 -7.80 11.71 3.10
CA ASN A 33 -9.11 11.48 3.70
C ASN A 33 -9.60 10.09 3.27
N PRO A 34 -9.47 9.06 4.12
CA PRO A 34 -9.96 7.73 3.80
C PRO A 34 -11.46 7.78 3.51
N HIS A 35 -11.82 7.39 2.30
CA HIS A 35 -13.18 7.33 1.84
C HIS A 35 -13.39 6.06 1.03
N PHE A 36 -14.63 5.66 0.85
CA PHE A 36 -14.97 4.49 0.07
C PHE A 36 -15.29 4.91 -1.37
N TYR A 37 -14.35 4.66 -2.27
CA TYR A 37 -14.52 4.93 -3.69
C TYR A 37 -14.82 3.64 -4.44
N LEU A 38 -15.81 3.70 -5.31
CA LEU A 38 -16.18 2.62 -6.23
C LEU A 38 -15.97 3.09 -7.66
N GLN A 39 -15.28 2.29 -8.45
CA GLN A 39 -15.08 2.55 -9.87
C GLN A 39 -14.98 1.24 -10.64
N SER A 40 -15.26 1.28 -11.93
CA SER A 40 -15.04 0.15 -12.84
C SER A 40 -13.78 0.40 -13.67
N ILE A 41 -12.89 -0.58 -13.70
CA ILE A 41 -11.66 -0.55 -14.50
C ILE A 41 -11.62 -1.85 -15.33
N GLU A 42 -11.67 -1.73 -16.65
CA GLU A 42 -11.67 -2.88 -17.58
C GLU A 42 -12.72 -3.97 -17.20
N GLY A 43 -13.91 -3.55 -16.76
CA GLY A 43 -14.99 -4.45 -16.33
C GLY A 43 -14.88 -4.99 -14.90
N LEU A 44 -13.79 -4.71 -14.21
CA LEU A 44 -13.63 -5.10 -12.80
C LEU A 44 -14.13 -4.00 -11.86
N THR A 45 -14.87 -4.40 -10.84
CA THR A 45 -15.24 -3.49 -9.75
C THR A 45 -14.05 -3.27 -8.83
N VAL A 46 -13.63 -2.02 -8.70
CA VAL A 46 -12.50 -1.62 -7.86
C VAL A 46 -12.97 -0.76 -6.72
N TYR A 47 -12.67 -1.20 -5.51
CA TYR A 47 -12.88 -0.46 -4.27
C TYR A 47 -11.55 0.20 -3.84
N SER A 48 -11.59 1.49 -3.57
CA SER A 48 -10.38 2.23 -3.20
C SER A 48 -10.62 3.02 -1.92
N ALA A 49 -9.62 3.02 -1.04
CA ALA A 49 -9.67 3.70 0.24
C ALA A 49 -9.30 5.19 0.14
N ILE A 50 -8.48 5.56 -0.82
CA ILE A 50 -7.88 6.89 -0.95
C ILE A 50 -7.92 7.34 -2.41
N LYS A 51 -8.30 8.60 -2.63
CA LYS A 51 -8.10 9.25 -3.92
C LYS A 51 -6.63 9.62 -4.08
N TYR A 52 -6.05 9.30 -5.23
CA TYR A 52 -4.66 9.64 -5.50
C TYR A 52 -4.45 11.16 -5.49
N SER A 53 -3.47 11.61 -4.72
CA SER A 53 -3.09 13.02 -4.57
C SER A 53 -1.57 13.13 -4.34
N PRO A 54 -0.97 14.32 -4.44
CA PRO A 54 0.43 14.51 -4.08
C PRO A 54 0.74 14.07 -2.64
N VAL A 55 -0.18 14.30 -1.69
CA VAL A 55 -0.04 13.85 -0.30
C VAL A 55 -0.09 12.33 -0.22
N ALA A 56 -1.06 11.69 -0.88
CA ALA A 56 -1.16 10.23 -0.93
C ALA A 56 0.09 9.59 -1.53
N ARG A 57 0.62 10.18 -2.62
CA ARG A 57 1.90 9.76 -3.21
C ARG A 57 3.05 9.83 -2.21
N SER A 58 3.15 10.94 -1.46
CA SER A 58 4.23 11.12 -0.49
C SER A 58 4.14 10.13 0.67
N ILE A 59 2.93 9.84 1.18
CA ILE A 59 2.71 8.83 2.21
C ILE A 59 3.09 7.43 1.70
N LEU A 60 2.62 7.05 0.51
CA LEU A 60 2.95 5.77 -0.10
C LEU A 60 4.47 5.59 -0.32
N LEU A 61 5.16 6.64 -0.77
CA LEU A 61 6.61 6.61 -0.93
C LEU A 61 7.33 6.56 0.42
N GLY A 62 6.87 7.31 1.42
CA GLY A 62 7.41 7.29 2.78
C GLY A 62 7.32 5.90 3.41
N ALA A 63 6.18 5.24 3.28
CA ALA A 63 5.98 3.86 3.72
C ALA A 63 6.88 2.88 2.94
N LYS A 64 6.83 2.97 1.61
CA LYS A 64 7.46 1.99 0.74
C LYS A 64 8.99 2.09 0.70
N GLU A 65 9.55 3.30 0.68
CA GLU A 65 10.99 3.52 0.45
C GLU A 65 11.75 3.92 1.72
N SER A 66 11.08 4.47 2.72
CA SER A 66 11.71 5.00 3.94
C SER A 66 11.30 4.27 5.22
N SER A 67 10.42 3.28 5.13
CA SER A 67 9.92 2.47 6.26
C SER A 67 9.40 3.32 7.43
N PHE A 68 8.73 4.44 7.13
CA PHE A 68 8.10 5.28 8.14
C PHE A 68 6.85 4.60 8.69
N LYS A 69 6.93 4.12 9.94
CA LYS A 69 5.84 3.40 10.62
C LYS A 69 4.51 4.14 10.62
N ILE A 70 4.54 5.47 10.75
CA ILE A 70 3.32 6.28 10.71
C ILE A 70 2.66 6.26 9.32
N ALA A 71 3.46 6.19 8.27
CA ALA A 71 2.93 6.07 6.90
C ALA A 71 2.33 4.68 6.67
N ASP A 72 2.95 3.62 7.20
CA ASP A 72 2.39 2.27 7.20
C ASP A 72 1.03 2.26 7.92
N GLU A 73 0.95 2.84 9.12
CA GLU A 73 -0.28 2.91 9.90
C GLU A 73 -1.40 3.64 9.16
N LEU A 74 -1.12 4.78 8.53
CA LEU A 74 -2.10 5.50 7.73
C LEU A 74 -2.65 4.66 6.58
N ILE A 75 -1.81 3.86 5.93
CA ILE A 75 -2.21 2.96 4.84
C ILE A 75 -3.06 1.82 5.39
N VAL A 76 -2.64 1.18 6.47
CA VAL A 76 -3.38 0.09 7.12
C VAL A 76 -4.76 0.58 7.56
N GLU A 77 -4.85 1.70 8.26
CA GLU A 77 -6.14 2.30 8.67
C GLU A 77 -7.06 2.56 7.48
N ALA A 78 -6.53 3.10 6.39
CA ALA A 78 -7.32 3.38 5.20
C ALA A 78 -7.87 2.09 4.58
N LEU A 79 -7.05 1.04 4.47
CA LEU A 79 -7.45 -0.27 3.94
C LEU A 79 -8.47 -0.97 4.85
N VAL A 80 -8.24 -0.97 6.16
CA VAL A 80 -9.17 -1.52 7.16
C VAL A 80 -10.54 -0.84 7.07
N ASN A 81 -10.56 0.50 6.99
CA ASN A 81 -11.79 1.26 6.85
C ASN A 81 -12.50 0.98 5.51
N CYS A 82 -11.77 0.75 4.45
CA CYS A 82 -12.32 0.36 3.16
C CYS A 82 -12.96 -1.04 3.24
N LEU A 83 -12.25 -2.02 3.78
CA LEU A 83 -12.74 -3.40 3.92
C LEU A 83 -14.00 -3.49 4.79
N LYS A 84 -14.05 -2.75 5.91
CA LYS A 84 -15.23 -2.70 6.79
C LYS A 84 -16.48 -2.13 6.12
N ARG A 85 -16.35 -1.42 5.01
CA ARG A 85 -17.47 -0.86 4.23
C ARG A 85 -17.89 -1.74 3.06
N LEU A 86 -17.18 -2.83 2.79
CA LEU A 86 -17.60 -3.79 1.77
C LEU A 86 -18.91 -4.47 2.16
N PRO A 87 -19.77 -4.78 1.17
CA PRO A 87 -20.98 -5.56 1.42
C PRO A 87 -20.66 -6.88 2.12
N THR A 88 -21.48 -7.27 3.11
CA THR A 88 -21.30 -8.49 3.90
C THR A 88 -21.06 -9.75 3.07
N PRO A 89 -21.76 -10.00 1.95
CA PRO A 89 -21.49 -11.17 1.12
C PRO A 89 -20.08 -11.19 0.51
N ILE A 90 -19.53 -10.01 0.21
CA ILE A 90 -18.18 -9.89 -0.35
C ILE A 90 -17.14 -10.18 0.74
N ILE A 91 -17.23 -9.51 1.88
CA ILE A 91 -16.19 -9.61 2.92
C ILE A 91 -16.16 -10.99 3.59
N ARG A 92 -17.30 -11.69 3.71
CA ARG A 92 -17.35 -13.03 4.30
C ARG A 92 -16.56 -14.08 3.51
N ASN A 93 -16.49 -13.93 2.19
CA ASN A 93 -15.79 -14.86 1.30
C ASN A 93 -14.48 -14.26 0.77
N ALA A 94 -14.04 -13.12 1.33
CA ALA A 94 -12.84 -12.45 0.88
C ALA A 94 -11.58 -13.13 1.41
N VAL A 95 -10.55 -13.10 0.59
CA VAL A 95 -9.18 -13.40 0.99
C VAL A 95 -8.30 -12.23 0.55
N LEU A 96 -7.26 -11.94 1.31
CA LEU A 96 -6.25 -10.96 0.92
C LEU A 96 -5.18 -11.66 0.10
N PHE A 97 -4.93 -11.15 -1.09
CA PHE A 97 -3.97 -11.73 -2.01
C PHE A 97 -2.89 -10.69 -2.36
N PRO A 98 -1.78 -10.64 -1.60
CA PRO A 98 -0.74 -9.65 -1.83
C PRO A 98 -0.01 -9.90 -3.14
N ILE A 99 0.10 -8.87 -3.96
CA ILE A 99 0.93 -8.91 -5.16
C ILE A 99 2.39 -8.75 -4.74
N PRO A 100 3.28 -9.72 -4.99
CA PRO A 100 4.64 -9.69 -4.49
C PRO A 100 5.47 -8.56 -5.11
N GLY A 101 6.34 -7.98 -4.33
CA GLY A 101 7.40 -7.11 -4.82
C GLY A 101 8.50 -7.91 -5.52
N SER A 102 9.26 -7.28 -6.43
CA SER A 102 10.44 -7.95 -7.00
C SER A 102 11.49 -8.22 -5.91
N ARG A 103 12.20 -9.34 -6.03
CA ARG A 103 13.28 -9.71 -5.08
C ARG A 103 14.32 -8.60 -4.92
N GLY A 104 14.65 -7.89 -6.02
CA GLY A 104 15.58 -6.76 -5.98
C GLY A 104 15.01 -5.58 -5.17
N ALA A 105 13.73 -5.27 -5.34
CA ALA A 105 13.06 -4.23 -4.58
C ALA A 105 12.97 -4.56 -3.08
N ILE A 106 12.59 -5.79 -2.73
CA ILE A 106 12.55 -6.26 -1.34
C ILE A 106 13.95 -6.18 -0.71
N ARG A 107 14.98 -6.67 -1.41
CA ARG A 107 16.36 -6.60 -0.92
C ARG A 107 16.84 -5.17 -0.71
N LYS A 108 16.53 -4.26 -1.65
CA LYS A 108 16.91 -2.84 -1.56
C LYS A 108 16.24 -2.16 -0.35
N ARG A 109 15.00 -2.51 -0.03
CA ARG A 109 14.22 -1.91 1.06
C ARG A 109 14.43 -2.60 2.41
N GLY A 110 14.97 -3.82 2.42
CA GLY A 110 15.11 -4.65 3.63
C GLY A 110 13.78 -5.21 4.14
N ARG A 111 12.67 -5.06 3.38
CA ARG A 111 11.33 -5.52 3.79
C ARG A 111 10.43 -5.84 2.59
N ASP A 112 9.48 -6.75 2.80
CA ASP A 112 8.36 -6.94 1.87
C ASP A 112 7.17 -6.06 2.31
N PHE A 113 7.20 -4.82 1.87
CA PHE A 113 6.22 -3.79 2.23
C PHE A 113 4.77 -4.24 2.01
N ILE A 114 4.46 -4.84 0.85
CA ILE A 114 3.08 -5.25 0.52
C ILE A 114 2.63 -6.37 1.45
N PHE A 115 3.49 -7.35 1.69
CA PHE A 115 3.17 -8.47 2.56
C PHE A 115 2.95 -8.01 4.01
N GLU A 116 3.82 -7.16 4.54
CA GLU A 116 3.71 -6.62 5.91
C GLU A 116 2.42 -5.81 6.11
N ILE A 117 2.08 -4.92 5.17
CA ILE A 117 0.80 -4.18 5.19
C ILE A 117 -0.39 -5.16 5.14
N THR A 118 -0.32 -6.18 4.28
CA THR A 118 -1.38 -7.18 4.15
C THR A 118 -1.56 -7.97 5.45
N GLN A 119 -0.47 -8.35 6.12
CA GLN A 119 -0.52 -9.04 7.41
C GLN A 119 -1.23 -8.19 8.48
N GLU A 120 -0.86 -6.91 8.59
CA GLU A 120 -1.47 -6.01 9.56
C GLU A 120 -2.97 -5.80 9.29
N VAL A 121 -3.34 -5.63 8.02
CA VAL A 121 -4.76 -5.53 7.61
C VAL A 121 -5.52 -6.82 7.91
N SER A 122 -4.93 -7.98 7.63
CA SER A 122 -5.51 -9.29 7.95
C SER A 122 -5.80 -9.44 9.44
N MET A 123 -4.82 -9.12 10.28
CA MET A 123 -4.98 -9.19 11.74
C MET A 123 -6.11 -8.27 12.25
N ARG A 124 -6.24 -7.07 11.69
CA ARG A 124 -7.27 -6.10 12.13
C ARG A 124 -8.68 -6.38 11.60
N CYS A 125 -8.79 -7.07 10.47
CA CYS A 125 -10.07 -7.34 9.81
C CYS A 125 -10.54 -8.78 9.94
N GLY A 126 -9.67 -9.72 10.36
CA GLY A 126 -9.97 -11.15 10.39
C GLY A 126 -10.11 -11.77 8.98
N VAL A 127 -9.60 -11.11 7.94
CA VAL A 127 -9.66 -11.62 6.56
C VAL A 127 -8.39 -12.43 6.28
N PRO A 128 -8.50 -13.72 5.90
CA PRO A 128 -7.34 -14.58 5.70
C PRO A 128 -6.47 -14.12 4.52
N ILE A 129 -5.17 -14.44 4.60
CA ILE A 129 -4.21 -14.19 3.51
C ILE A 129 -4.01 -15.49 2.74
N VAL A 130 -4.11 -15.39 1.42
CA VAL A 130 -3.67 -16.44 0.51
C VAL A 130 -2.35 -16.00 -0.13
N SER A 131 -1.32 -16.80 0.03
CA SER A 131 -0.02 -16.61 -0.61
C SER A 131 0.16 -17.60 -1.75
N GLY A 132 1.13 -17.37 -2.61
CA GLY A 132 1.42 -18.30 -3.72
C GLY A 132 1.62 -17.59 -5.07
N MET A 133 1.38 -16.28 -5.15
CA MET A 133 1.79 -15.54 -6.33
C MET A 133 3.29 -15.32 -6.34
N ILE A 134 3.91 -15.62 -7.46
CA ILE A 134 5.34 -15.41 -7.68
C ILE A 134 5.58 -14.58 -8.94
N ILE A 135 6.72 -13.91 -8.97
CA ILE A 135 7.23 -13.26 -10.17
C ILE A 135 8.19 -14.25 -10.86
N GLU A 136 7.83 -14.74 -12.03
CA GLU A 136 8.62 -15.73 -12.78
C GLU A 136 9.80 -15.12 -13.54
N ARG A 137 9.73 -13.84 -13.89
CA ARG A 137 10.80 -13.17 -14.63
C ARG A 137 11.09 -11.78 -14.09
N SER A 138 12.26 -11.25 -14.39
CA SER A 138 12.62 -9.89 -14.01
C SER A 138 11.65 -8.88 -14.63
N LEU A 139 11.25 -7.91 -13.81
CA LEU A 139 10.43 -6.77 -14.19
C LEU A 139 11.29 -5.50 -14.19
N LEU A 140 11.12 -4.68 -15.22
CA LEU A 140 11.67 -3.33 -15.25
C LEU A 140 10.91 -2.44 -14.24
N ASP A 141 11.58 -1.39 -13.76
CA ASP A 141 10.91 -0.38 -12.94
C ASP A 141 9.80 0.27 -13.75
N GLN A 142 8.58 0.28 -13.19
CA GLN A 142 7.39 0.81 -13.82
C GLN A 142 7.35 2.35 -13.88
N SER A 143 8.17 3.03 -13.06
CA SER A 143 8.08 4.49 -12.87
C SER A 143 8.42 5.29 -14.12
N GLY A 144 9.32 4.77 -14.97
CA GLY A 144 9.74 5.42 -16.23
C GLY A 144 9.03 4.90 -17.49
N LEU A 145 8.10 3.93 -17.36
CA LEU A 145 7.48 3.29 -18.51
C LEU A 145 6.19 3.99 -18.94
N SER A 146 5.92 4.00 -20.26
CA SER A 146 4.61 4.37 -20.82
C SER A 146 3.53 3.37 -20.39
N ALA A 147 2.25 3.71 -20.55
CA ALA A 147 1.13 2.80 -20.23
C ALA A 147 1.22 1.50 -21.03
N VAL A 148 1.58 1.57 -22.32
CA VAL A 148 1.75 0.41 -23.19
C VAL A 148 2.91 -0.46 -22.71
N ASP A 149 4.04 0.13 -22.39
CA ASP A 149 5.23 -0.60 -21.94
C ASP A 149 5.01 -1.23 -20.56
N ARG A 150 4.28 -0.57 -19.65
CA ARG A 150 3.85 -1.16 -18.38
C ARG A 150 3.03 -2.43 -18.60
N LYS A 151 2.04 -2.39 -19.52
CA LYS A 151 1.23 -3.55 -19.84
C LYS A 151 2.09 -4.71 -20.41
N ARG A 152 3.01 -4.42 -21.31
CA ARG A 152 3.97 -5.40 -21.84
C ARG A 152 4.90 -5.94 -20.74
N ASN A 153 5.39 -5.07 -19.86
CA ASN A 153 6.32 -5.43 -18.81
C ASN A 153 5.70 -6.36 -17.75
N ILE A 154 4.40 -6.25 -17.46
CA ILE A 154 3.72 -7.13 -16.49
C ILE A 154 3.08 -8.36 -17.12
N ASN A 155 2.86 -8.38 -18.44
CA ASN A 155 2.20 -9.48 -19.11
C ASN A 155 2.97 -10.79 -18.93
N GLY A 156 2.30 -11.83 -18.41
CA GLY A 156 2.91 -13.14 -18.14
C GLY A 156 4.02 -13.15 -17.11
N ALA A 157 4.20 -12.07 -16.33
CA ALA A 157 5.25 -11.99 -15.33
C ALA A 157 4.88 -12.65 -14.00
N PHE A 158 3.60 -12.83 -13.74
CA PHE A 158 3.09 -13.40 -12.49
C PHE A 158 2.53 -14.80 -12.72
N LYS A 159 2.77 -15.68 -11.77
CA LYS A 159 2.21 -17.02 -11.74
C LYS A 159 1.74 -17.36 -10.33
N TYR A 160 0.62 -18.04 -10.25
CA TYR A 160 0.14 -18.60 -8.99
C TYR A 160 0.67 -20.03 -8.82
N ARG A 161 1.26 -20.33 -7.68
CA ARG A 161 1.77 -21.65 -7.28
C ARG A 161 1.21 -22.12 -5.94
N GLY A 162 0.18 -21.47 -5.44
CA GLY A 162 -0.50 -21.87 -4.22
C GLY A 162 -1.62 -22.86 -4.51
N GLU A 163 -2.08 -23.53 -3.45
CA GLU A 163 -3.32 -24.31 -3.50
C GLU A 163 -4.51 -23.37 -3.31
N PHE A 164 -5.55 -23.51 -4.13
CA PHE A 164 -6.81 -22.83 -3.88
C PHE A 164 -7.48 -23.49 -2.69
N ILE A 165 -7.75 -22.72 -1.65
CA ILE A 165 -8.58 -23.18 -0.54
C ILE A 165 -10.01 -23.16 -1.08
N ASN A 166 -10.59 -24.35 -1.34
CA ASN A 166 -11.98 -24.52 -1.68
C ASN A 166 -12.88 -24.31 -0.47
#